data_fc1344694a8aa80e58131514174a111b
#
_entry.id   fc1344694a8aa80e58131514174a111b
#
_cell.length_a   1.000
_cell.length_b   1.000
_cell.length_c   1.000
_cell.angle_alpha   90.00
_cell.angle_beta   90.00
_cell.angle_gamma   90.00
#
_symmetry.space_group_name_H-M   'P 1'
#
loop_
_entity.id
_entity.type
_entity.pdbx_description
1 polymer ?
#
loop_
_entity_poly.entity_id
_entity_poly.type
_entity_poly.pdbx_seq_one_letter_code
_entity_poly.pdbx_strand_id
1 'polypeptide(L)'
;PPAPIPNAPPKTTASIPAIPAGQVALALSARFGKDAQSIGGGLTWRVYNAKADTSGNFKLVKEDKSPAPTLVLPAGAYIVHVGFGLATAVKPVELRGSNVHEEFDLPAGGLQIEGKVGDVRIPAGQISFDVYKGSQFEAGDRRPIAEHVMTSDVVVVPEGTYYIVSNYGDANSVVRSDIRVQAGKLTDITVTHRAAAITLKLVSDRGGEALANTAWSVLTPGGDVIKESIGAFPRVILAEGEYRAIARNEGKVYEREFKVVTGVDGDVEVLAR
;
A
#
# COMPACT_ATOMS: atom_id res chain seq x y z
N PRO A 1 38.61 26.94 -37.56
CA PRO A 1 38.41 27.44 -36.22
C PRO A 1 37.09 26.85 -35.71
N PRO A 2 37.10 26.25 -34.51
CA PRO A 2 35.89 25.69 -33.92
C PRO A 2 34.94 26.79 -33.48
N ALA A 3 33.64 26.55 -33.62
CA ALA A 3 32.57 27.48 -33.23
C ALA A 3 32.58 27.72 -31.72
N PRO A 4 32.23 28.94 -31.24
CA PRO A 4 32.19 29.21 -29.80
C PRO A 4 31.05 28.44 -29.11
N ILE A 5 31.39 27.89 -27.94
CA ILE A 5 30.44 27.18 -27.07
C ILE A 5 29.37 28.19 -26.60
N PRO A 6 28.05 27.87 -26.69
CA PRO A 6 27.02 28.75 -26.15
C PRO A 6 27.21 28.89 -24.63
N ASN A 7 27.17 30.13 -24.15
CA ASN A 7 27.22 30.47 -22.73
C ASN A 7 26.16 29.67 -21.98
N ALA A 8 26.58 28.98 -20.93
CA ALA A 8 25.70 28.38 -19.96
C ALA A 8 24.74 29.44 -19.39
N PRO A 9 23.45 29.10 -19.17
CA PRO A 9 22.53 30.05 -18.58
C PRO A 9 23.03 30.49 -17.21
N PRO A 10 22.82 31.77 -16.84
CA PRO A 10 23.30 32.28 -15.58
C PRO A 10 22.73 31.41 -14.45
N LYS A 11 23.61 30.96 -13.55
CA LYS A 11 23.19 30.33 -12.30
C LYS A 11 22.31 31.33 -11.59
N THR A 12 21.02 31.06 -11.52
CA THR A 12 20.11 31.84 -10.70
C THR A 12 20.54 31.61 -9.25
N THR A 13 21.29 32.55 -8.71
CA THR A 13 21.50 32.63 -7.26
C THR A 13 20.12 32.87 -6.67
N ALA A 14 19.57 31.87 -6.02
CA ALA A 14 18.37 32.04 -5.23
C ALA A 14 18.69 33.14 -4.22
N SER A 15 18.03 34.30 -4.38
CA SER A 15 18.17 35.40 -3.42
C SER A 15 17.61 34.89 -2.09
N ILE A 16 18.47 34.79 -1.09
CA ILE A 16 18.05 34.55 0.29
C ILE A 16 17.10 35.69 0.66
N PRO A 17 15.84 35.43 1.00
CA PRO A 17 14.94 36.51 1.41
C PRO A 17 15.53 37.26 2.60
N ALA A 18 15.40 38.58 2.61
CA ALA A 18 15.85 39.40 3.74
C ALA A 18 15.13 38.89 5.00
N ILE A 19 15.93 38.54 6.05
CA ILE A 19 15.41 37.98 7.29
C ILE A 19 15.04 39.18 8.20
N PRO A 20 13.75 39.30 8.61
CA PRO A 20 13.33 40.37 9.55
C PRO A 20 14.08 40.29 10.89
N ALA A 21 14.21 41.43 11.58
CA ALA A 21 14.81 41.48 12.90
C ALA A 21 14.04 40.56 13.89
N GLY A 22 14.77 39.79 14.71
CA GLY A 22 14.21 38.84 15.67
C GLY A 22 13.74 37.51 15.06
N GLN A 23 13.94 37.33 13.76
CA GLN A 23 13.67 36.08 13.09
C GLN A 23 14.95 35.36 12.62
N VAL A 24 14.85 34.07 12.38
CA VAL A 24 15.98 33.20 12.03
C VAL A 24 15.56 32.32 10.86
N ALA A 25 16.45 32.09 9.90
CA ALA A 25 16.23 31.14 8.83
C ALA A 25 16.57 29.72 9.31
N LEU A 26 15.63 28.82 9.12
CA LEU A 26 15.77 27.39 9.35
C LEU A 26 15.72 26.67 7.99
N ALA A 27 16.85 26.16 7.54
CA ALA A 27 16.95 25.32 6.36
C ALA A 27 16.80 23.85 6.74
N LEU A 28 15.92 23.15 6.06
CA LEU A 28 15.60 21.75 6.33
C LEU A 28 15.94 20.88 5.13
N SER A 29 16.48 19.72 5.37
CA SER A 29 16.69 18.68 4.37
C SER A 29 16.57 17.30 5.00
N ALA A 30 16.26 16.30 4.17
CA ALA A 30 16.20 14.90 4.57
C ALA A 30 16.99 14.03 3.61
N ARG A 31 17.56 12.96 4.13
CA ARG A 31 18.29 11.95 3.36
C ARG A 31 17.88 10.55 3.81
N PHE A 32 18.11 9.55 2.95
CA PHE A 32 17.76 8.16 3.22
C PHE A 32 18.59 7.49 4.32
N GLY A 33 19.57 8.17 4.87
CA GLY A 33 20.44 7.71 5.94
C GLY A 33 21.78 8.44 5.90
N LYS A 34 22.62 8.19 6.87
CA LYS A 34 23.96 8.79 6.93
C LYS A 34 24.73 8.43 5.66
N ASP A 35 25.31 9.45 5.03
CA ASP A 35 26.05 9.33 3.76
C ASP A 35 25.21 8.80 2.57
N ALA A 36 23.90 8.80 2.69
CA ALA A 36 22.99 8.39 1.64
C ALA A 36 22.46 9.57 0.83
N GLN A 37 21.75 9.26 -0.24
CA GLN A 37 21.15 10.24 -1.13
C GLN A 37 20.09 11.10 -0.41
N SER A 38 20.02 12.37 -0.75
CA SER A 38 18.97 13.28 -0.31
C SER A 38 17.61 12.90 -0.92
N ILE A 39 16.55 13.10 -0.14
CA ILE A 39 15.18 12.85 -0.57
C ILE A 39 14.69 14.09 -1.34
N GLY A 40 14.44 13.92 -2.64
CA GLY A 40 14.12 14.99 -3.57
C GLY A 40 12.64 15.32 -3.73
N GLY A 41 11.75 14.71 -2.95
CA GLY A 41 10.31 14.95 -3.04
C GLY A 41 9.49 14.03 -2.14
N GLY A 42 8.18 14.31 -2.04
CA GLY A 42 7.26 13.52 -1.22
C GLY A 42 7.33 13.78 0.27
N LEU A 43 8.09 14.79 0.70
CA LEU A 43 8.24 15.17 2.09
C LEU A 43 7.12 16.10 2.55
N THR A 44 6.74 15.97 3.82
CA THR A 44 5.88 16.93 4.52
C THR A 44 6.57 17.34 5.81
N TRP A 45 6.91 18.62 5.89
CA TRP A 45 7.50 19.24 7.05
C TRP A 45 6.45 19.91 7.91
N ARG A 46 6.50 19.68 9.22
CA ARG A 46 5.67 20.38 10.20
C ARG A 46 6.54 20.90 11.33
N VAL A 47 6.40 22.18 11.62
CA VAL A 47 7.10 22.83 12.73
C VAL A 47 6.08 23.19 13.80
N TYR A 48 6.34 22.76 15.02
CA TYR A 48 5.50 23.01 16.18
C TYR A 48 6.27 23.84 17.20
N ASN A 49 5.55 24.67 17.98
CA ASN A 49 6.14 25.22 19.20
C ASN A 49 6.54 24.08 20.14
N ALA A 50 7.73 24.20 20.76
CA ALA A 50 8.22 23.19 21.71
C ALA A 50 7.45 23.18 23.03
N LYS A 51 6.71 24.24 23.34
CA LYS A 51 5.89 24.34 24.54
C LYS A 51 4.46 23.88 24.21
N ALA A 52 4.01 22.84 24.88
CA ALA A 52 2.63 22.41 24.80
C ALA A 52 1.67 23.42 25.45
N ASP A 53 0.43 23.47 24.98
CA ASP A 53 -0.64 24.23 25.64
C ASP A 53 -1.10 23.54 26.93
N THR A 54 -2.09 24.14 27.62
CA THR A 54 -2.64 23.61 28.87
C THR A 54 -3.31 22.24 28.73
N SER A 55 -3.67 21.86 27.50
CA SER A 55 -4.26 20.55 27.15
C SER A 55 -3.21 19.52 26.71
N GLY A 56 -1.92 19.88 26.71
CA GLY A 56 -0.83 19.02 26.28
C GLY A 56 -0.60 18.97 24.78
N ASN A 57 -1.24 19.83 23.99
CA ASN A 57 -1.12 19.87 22.54
C ASN A 57 -0.02 20.84 22.10
N PHE A 58 0.72 20.46 21.07
CA PHE A 58 1.71 21.31 20.42
C PHE A 58 1.08 22.10 19.28
N LYS A 59 1.27 23.42 19.28
CA LYS A 59 0.73 24.29 18.24
C LYS A 59 1.56 24.20 16.97
N LEU A 60 0.91 23.87 15.84
CA LEU A 60 1.52 23.93 14.52
C LEU A 60 1.80 25.40 14.13
N VAL A 61 3.06 25.69 13.80
CA VAL A 61 3.53 27.02 13.41
C VAL A 61 3.66 27.13 11.90
N LYS A 62 4.18 26.07 11.23
CA LYS A 62 4.45 26.05 9.79
C LYS A 62 4.34 24.63 9.25
N GLU A 63 3.80 24.54 8.04
CA GLU A 63 3.82 23.33 7.23
C GLU A 63 4.42 23.64 5.84
N ASP A 64 5.27 22.76 5.33
CA ASP A 64 5.88 22.90 4.00
C ASP A 64 6.06 21.53 3.35
N LYS A 65 5.88 21.46 2.03
CA LYS A 65 6.02 20.23 1.24
C LYS A 65 7.19 20.25 0.27
N SER A 66 8.01 21.28 0.31
CA SER A 66 9.22 21.36 -0.48
C SER A 66 10.26 20.35 -0.02
N PRO A 67 11.12 19.84 -0.89
CA PRO A 67 12.15 18.87 -0.49
C PRO A 67 13.21 19.44 0.43
N ALA A 68 13.51 20.73 0.31
CA ALA A 68 14.52 21.42 1.12
C ALA A 68 14.08 22.87 1.42
N PRO A 69 13.06 23.06 2.26
CA PRO A 69 12.53 24.40 2.55
C PRO A 69 13.51 25.21 3.43
N THR A 70 13.48 26.53 3.24
CA THR A 70 14.04 27.47 4.18
C THR A 70 12.90 28.25 4.80
N LEU A 71 12.69 28.05 6.10
CA LEU A 71 11.62 28.67 6.87
C LEU A 71 12.17 29.86 7.67
N VAL A 72 11.48 30.97 7.67
CA VAL A 72 11.82 32.14 8.48
C VAL A 72 10.88 32.21 9.69
N LEU A 73 11.41 32.03 10.89
CA LEU A 73 10.65 31.88 12.11
C LEU A 73 11.22 32.79 13.21
N PRO A 74 10.38 33.24 14.17
CA PRO A 74 10.87 33.90 15.36
C PRO A 74 11.90 33.06 16.12
N ALA A 75 12.86 33.69 16.77
CA ALA A 75 13.76 33.00 17.69
C ALA A 75 12.94 32.26 18.76
N GLY A 76 13.33 31.05 19.10
CA GLY A 76 12.60 30.19 20.04
C GLY A 76 12.91 28.72 19.88
N ALA A 77 12.23 27.93 20.71
CA ALA A 77 12.33 26.46 20.67
C ALA A 77 11.17 25.86 19.89
N TYR A 78 11.50 24.93 19.02
CA TYR A 78 10.54 24.24 18.11
C TYR A 78 10.75 22.73 18.11
N ILE A 79 9.74 22.03 17.66
CA ILE A 79 9.81 20.61 17.31
C ILE A 79 9.56 20.52 15.81
N VAL A 80 10.51 19.96 15.08
CA VAL A 80 10.41 19.75 13.63
C VAL A 80 10.11 18.28 13.34
N HIS A 81 9.01 18.04 12.65
CA HIS A 81 8.57 16.72 12.18
C HIS A 81 8.67 16.66 10.66
N VAL A 82 9.22 15.59 10.15
CA VAL A 82 9.21 15.29 8.72
C VAL A 82 8.54 13.94 8.47
N GLY A 83 7.68 13.88 7.47
CA GLY A 83 7.03 12.66 7.00
C GLY A 83 7.37 12.37 5.53
N PHE A 84 7.61 11.12 5.24
CA PHE A 84 7.79 10.58 3.90
C PHE A 84 7.02 9.26 3.81
N GLY A 85 5.79 9.32 3.26
CA GLY A 85 4.88 8.19 3.35
C GLY A 85 4.60 7.83 4.82
N LEU A 86 4.85 6.58 5.19
CA LEU A 86 4.68 6.07 6.55
C LEU A 86 5.95 6.22 7.41
N ALA A 87 7.03 6.71 6.85
CA ALA A 87 8.26 6.98 7.60
C ALA A 87 8.24 8.40 8.14
N THR A 88 8.67 8.57 9.39
CA THR A 88 8.71 9.87 10.09
C THR A 88 9.98 10.03 10.89
N ALA A 89 10.40 11.29 11.07
CA ALA A 89 11.45 11.66 11.99
C ALA A 89 11.09 12.97 12.70
N VAL A 90 11.58 13.14 13.92
CA VAL A 90 11.30 14.30 14.77
C VAL A 90 12.58 14.76 15.43
N LYS A 91 12.83 16.07 15.43
CA LYS A 91 13.93 16.70 16.19
C LYS A 91 13.48 17.95 16.91
N PRO A 92 13.94 18.18 18.14
CA PRO A 92 13.88 19.51 18.76
C PRO A 92 14.90 20.41 18.06
N VAL A 93 14.53 21.66 17.78
CA VAL A 93 15.38 22.67 17.16
C VAL A 93 15.24 23.98 17.93
N GLU A 94 16.35 24.59 18.26
CA GLU A 94 16.39 25.90 18.93
C GLU A 94 16.98 26.95 17.99
N LEU A 95 16.20 28.02 17.75
CA LEU A 95 16.60 29.16 16.93
C LEU A 95 17.00 30.33 17.81
N ARG A 96 18.28 30.71 17.78
CA ARG A 96 18.85 31.69 18.73
C ARG A 96 19.35 33.01 18.12
N GLY A 97 19.38 33.17 16.83
CA GLY A 97 19.82 34.40 16.20
C GLY A 97 20.77 34.22 15.02
N SER A 98 21.29 33.02 14.80
CA SER A 98 21.98 32.62 13.58
C SER A 98 21.18 31.62 12.81
N ASN A 99 21.35 31.65 11.49
CA ASN A 99 20.69 30.67 10.61
C ASN A 99 21.10 29.25 10.98
N VAL A 100 20.14 28.33 10.94
CA VAL A 100 20.29 26.92 11.29
C VAL A 100 19.97 26.05 10.09
N HIS A 101 20.78 25.06 9.86
CA HIS A 101 20.50 23.97 8.91
C HIS A 101 20.37 22.66 9.67
N GLU A 102 19.22 22.00 9.52
CA GLU A 102 18.95 20.68 10.09
C GLU A 102 18.76 19.67 8.99
N GLU A 103 19.56 18.61 9.03
CA GLU A 103 19.46 17.47 8.16
C GLU A 103 18.88 16.27 8.93
N PHE A 104 17.86 15.64 8.37
CA PHE A 104 17.16 14.51 8.97
C PHE A 104 17.56 13.22 8.25
N ASP A 105 17.95 12.21 9.01
CA ASP A 105 18.06 10.85 8.53
C ASP A 105 16.68 10.20 8.58
N LEU A 106 16.18 9.80 7.43
CA LEU A 106 14.86 9.20 7.26
C LEU A 106 15.01 7.92 6.42
N PRO A 107 15.50 6.83 7.03
CA PRO A 107 15.71 5.59 6.32
C PRO A 107 14.38 4.97 5.93
N ALA A 108 13.98 5.18 4.69
CA ALA A 108 12.74 4.71 4.10
C ALA A 108 12.95 4.19 2.70
N GLY A 109 12.10 3.26 2.29
CA GLY A 109 12.09 2.72 0.93
C GLY A 109 10.68 2.57 0.40
N GLY A 110 10.56 2.39 -0.90
CA GLY A 110 9.30 2.13 -1.59
C GLY A 110 9.04 0.63 -1.71
N LEU A 111 7.78 0.27 -1.64
CA LEU A 111 7.28 -1.07 -1.87
C LEU A 111 6.20 -1.01 -2.95
N GLN A 112 6.35 -1.80 -4.00
CA GLN A 112 5.39 -1.91 -5.09
C GLN A 112 5.08 -3.39 -5.33
N ILE A 113 3.78 -3.73 -5.41
CA ILE A 113 3.35 -5.13 -5.41
C ILE A 113 2.48 -5.40 -6.63
N GLU A 114 2.68 -6.55 -7.25
CA GLU A 114 1.77 -7.11 -8.24
C GLU A 114 1.47 -8.58 -7.95
N GLY A 115 0.36 -9.07 -8.47
CA GLY A 115 -0.05 -10.46 -8.37
C GLY A 115 -0.11 -11.15 -9.72
N LYS A 116 0.18 -12.45 -9.72
CA LYS A 116 0.07 -13.33 -10.89
C LYS A 116 -0.62 -14.64 -10.55
N VAL A 117 -1.22 -15.24 -11.54
CA VAL A 117 -1.63 -16.66 -11.56
C VAL A 117 -0.79 -17.33 -12.65
N GLY A 118 0.11 -18.22 -12.28
CA GLY A 118 1.13 -18.69 -13.21
C GLY A 118 1.95 -17.51 -13.75
N ASP A 119 2.00 -17.35 -15.06
CA ASP A 119 2.68 -16.22 -15.72
C ASP A 119 1.76 -15.06 -16.07
N VAL A 120 0.46 -15.18 -15.77
CA VAL A 120 -0.54 -14.18 -16.13
C VAL A 120 -0.75 -13.19 -14.99
N ARG A 121 -0.55 -11.92 -15.28
CA ARG A 121 -0.79 -10.82 -14.33
C ARG A 121 -2.27 -10.73 -13.97
N ILE A 122 -2.56 -10.62 -12.67
CA ILE A 122 -3.91 -10.37 -12.18
C ILE A 122 -4.23 -8.89 -12.42
N PRO A 123 -5.36 -8.55 -13.07
CA PRO A 123 -5.77 -7.17 -13.28
C PRO A 123 -5.92 -6.39 -11.97
N ALA A 124 -5.55 -5.12 -11.98
CA ALA A 124 -5.84 -4.20 -10.90
C ALA A 124 -7.36 -4.18 -10.62
N GLY A 125 -7.76 -4.10 -9.37
CA GLY A 125 -9.16 -4.19 -8.95
C GLY A 125 -9.67 -5.59 -8.67
N GLN A 126 -8.97 -6.64 -9.09
CA GLN A 126 -9.26 -8.03 -8.72
C GLN A 126 -8.37 -8.56 -7.59
N ILE A 127 -7.35 -7.81 -7.23
CA ILE A 127 -6.40 -8.13 -6.19
C ILE A 127 -6.09 -6.90 -5.35
N SER A 128 -5.89 -7.10 -4.06
CA SER A 128 -5.45 -6.06 -3.13
C SER A 128 -4.43 -6.63 -2.16
N PHE A 129 -3.64 -5.73 -1.56
CA PHE A 129 -2.55 -6.10 -0.67
C PHE A 129 -2.68 -5.33 0.64
N ASP A 130 -2.45 -6.05 1.75
CA ASP A 130 -2.32 -5.44 3.06
C ASP A 130 -0.87 -5.62 3.52
N VAL A 131 -0.29 -4.58 4.07
CA VAL A 131 1.12 -4.55 4.49
C VAL A 131 1.19 -4.51 6.01
N TYR A 132 1.95 -5.42 6.58
CA TYR A 132 2.18 -5.55 8.03
C TYR A 132 3.65 -5.39 8.34
N LYS A 133 3.94 -4.82 9.50
CA LYS A 133 5.32 -4.72 10.00
C LYS A 133 5.78 -6.06 10.60
N GLY A 134 7.02 -6.44 10.33
CA GLY A 134 7.64 -7.66 10.84
C GLY A 134 7.44 -8.88 9.95
N SER A 135 7.63 -10.08 10.48
CA SER A 135 7.44 -11.34 9.76
C SER A 135 6.09 -11.96 10.05
N GLN A 136 5.52 -12.66 9.06
CA GLN A 136 4.29 -13.43 9.22
C GLN A 136 4.39 -14.54 10.29
N PHE A 137 5.61 -14.96 10.63
CA PHE A 137 5.86 -16.02 11.62
C PHE A 137 5.99 -15.51 13.07
N GLU A 138 5.99 -14.19 13.26
CA GLU A 138 6.01 -13.63 14.61
C GLU A 138 4.61 -13.69 15.24
N ALA A 139 4.55 -14.03 16.52
CA ALA A 139 3.30 -14.13 17.26
C ALA A 139 2.69 -12.75 17.58
N GLY A 140 1.38 -12.71 17.72
CA GLY A 140 0.61 -11.55 18.21
C GLY A 140 -0.43 -11.05 17.20
N ASP A 141 -1.44 -10.37 17.72
CA ASP A 141 -2.41 -9.64 16.93
C ASP A 141 -1.75 -8.40 16.32
N ARG A 142 -1.82 -8.30 15.00
CA ARG A 142 -1.20 -7.21 14.26
C ARG A 142 -2.22 -6.48 13.42
N ARG A 143 -2.08 -5.18 13.39
CA ARG A 143 -2.82 -4.35 12.46
C ARG A 143 -1.94 -4.05 11.24
N PRO A 144 -2.51 -4.05 10.03
CA PRO A 144 -1.79 -3.61 8.85
C PRO A 144 -1.39 -2.14 8.98
N ILE A 145 -0.22 -1.79 8.45
CA ILE A 145 0.23 -0.40 8.34
C ILE A 145 -0.30 0.26 7.07
N ALA A 146 -0.68 -0.52 6.08
CA ALA A 146 -1.38 -0.09 4.89
C ALA A 146 -2.37 -1.18 4.47
N GLU A 147 -3.58 -0.78 4.13
CA GLU A 147 -4.67 -1.68 3.73
C GLU A 147 -5.13 -1.35 2.31
N HIS A 148 -5.65 -2.35 1.62
CA HIS A 148 -6.21 -2.20 0.28
C HIS A 148 -5.26 -1.52 -0.73
N VAL A 149 -3.98 -1.78 -0.60
CA VAL A 149 -2.98 -1.33 -1.56
C VAL A 149 -3.26 -1.99 -2.91
N MET A 150 -3.30 -1.19 -3.97
CA MET A 150 -3.58 -1.68 -5.31
C MET A 150 -2.30 -2.04 -6.05
N THR A 151 -2.44 -2.83 -7.10
CA THR A 151 -1.33 -3.14 -8.00
C THR A 151 -0.67 -1.86 -8.51
N SER A 152 0.66 -1.83 -8.42
CA SER A 152 1.51 -0.72 -8.85
C SER A 152 1.47 0.55 -7.98
N ASP A 153 0.68 0.58 -6.91
CA ASP A 153 0.79 1.63 -5.92
C ASP A 153 2.15 1.53 -5.19
N VAL A 154 2.79 2.66 -4.98
CA VAL A 154 4.03 2.73 -4.21
C VAL A 154 3.70 3.09 -2.77
N VAL A 155 4.03 2.19 -1.85
CA VAL A 155 3.92 2.42 -0.41
C VAL A 155 5.32 2.72 0.12
N VAL A 156 5.50 3.91 0.71
CA VAL A 156 6.77 4.29 1.35
C VAL A 156 6.71 3.93 2.82
N VAL A 157 7.65 3.12 3.26
CA VAL A 157 7.74 2.59 4.63
C VAL A 157 9.15 2.76 5.18
N PRO A 158 9.33 2.79 6.51
CA PRO A 158 10.66 2.72 7.12
C PRO A 158 11.43 1.48 6.65
N GLU A 159 12.74 1.60 6.55
CA GLU A 159 13.59 0.44 6.29
C GLU A 159 13.31 -0.67 7.32
N GLY A 160 13.17 -1.90 6.85
CA GLY A 160 12.90 -3.02 7.74
C GLY A 160 12.25 -4.21 7.07
N THR A 161 11.79 -5.14 7.90
CA THR A 161 11.08 -6.35 7.48
C THR A 161 9.58 -6.14 7.61
N TYR A 162 8.86 -6.57 6.57
CA TYR A 162 7.41 -6.51 6.46
C TYR A 162 6.89 -7.84 5.92
N TYR A 163 5.61 -8.10 6.08
CA TYR A 163 4.95 -9.13 5.31
C TYR A 163 3.71 -8.58 4.63
N ILE A 164 3.41 -9.16 3.50
CA ILE A 164 2.29 -8.79 2.65
C ILE A 164 1.26 -9.89 2.73
N VAL A 165 0.00 -9.50 2.90
CA VAL A 165 -1.16 -10.38 2.72
C VAL A 165 -1.79 -9.99 1.39
N SER A 166 -1.71 -10.87 0.41
CA SER A 166 -2.26 -10.68 -0.93
C SER A 166 -3.61 -11.37 -1.02
N ASN A 167 -4.65 -10.62 -1.37
CA ASN A 167 -6.03 -11.08 -1.48
C ASN A 167 -6.47 -11.03 -2.95
N TYR A 168 -6.57 -12.19 -3.60
CA TYR A 168 -7.11 -12.31 -4.95
C TYR A 168 -8.60 -12.68 -4.88
N GLY A 169 -9.46 -11.75 -5.28
CA GLY A 169 -10.88 -11.86 -5.01
C GLY A 169 -11.20 -11.67 -3.52
N ASP A 170 -12.35 -12.15 -3.10
CA ASP A 170 -12.89 -11.97 -1.74
C ASP A 170 -13.23 -13.29 -1.04
N ALA A 171 -12.79 -14.41 -1.56
CA ALA A 171 -13.00 -15.72 -0.96
C ALA A 171 -11.73 -16.22 -0.24
N ASN A 172 -11.06 -17.24 -0.75
CA ASN A 172 -9.99 -17.92 -0.04
C ASN A 172 -8.62 -17.90 -0.73
N SER A 173 -8.46 -17.16 -1.81
CA SER A 173 -7.14 -17.04 -2.44
C SER A 173 -6.31 -15.96 -1.76
N VAL A 174 -5.61 -16.35 -0.71
CA VAL A 174 -4.79 -15.47 0.13
C VAL A 174 -3.37 -16.03 0.19
N VAL A 175 -2.39 -15.16 -0.10
CA VAL A 175 -0.96 -15.52 -0.03
C VAL A 175 -0.25 -14.54 0.90
N ARG A 176 0.65 -15.05 1.73
CA ARG A 176 1.51 -14.25 2.61
C ARG A 176 2.95 -14.35 2.16
N SER A 177 3.65 -13.23 2.16
CA SER A 177 5.07 -13.15 1.79
C SER A 177 5.81 -12.18 2.68
N ASP A 178 6.93 -12.62 3.24
CA ASP A 178 7.86 -11.75 3.94
C ASP A 178 8.73 -10.98 2.93
N ILE A 179 9.03 -9.74 3.23
CA ILE A 179 9.84 -8.86 2.38
C ILE A 179 10.70 -7.93 3.23
N ARG A 180 11.91 -7.62 2.74
CA ARG A 180 12.78 -6.61 3.31
C ARG A 180 12.81 -5.37 2.44
N VAL A 181 12.51 -4.21 3.04
CA VAL A 181 12.61 -2.90 2.40
C VAL A 181 13.91 -2.24 2.82
N GLN A 182 14.66 -1.77 1.85
CA GLN A 182 15.93 -1.07 2.03
C GLN A 182 15.76 0.43 1.78
N ALA A 183 16.45 1.23 2.59
CA ALA A 183 16.43 2.68 2.47
C ALA A 183 16.88 3.14 1.07
N GLY A 184 16.17 4.10 0.51
CA GLY A 184 16.47 4.71 -0.79
C GLY A 184 16.18 3.83 -2.01
N LYS A 185 15.56 2.66 -1.82
CA LYS A 185 15.27 1.71 -2.91
C LYS A 185 13.78 1.48 -3.07
N LEU A 186 13.35 1.26 -4.31
CA LEU A 186 12.06 0.69 -4.63
C LEU A 186 12.20 -0.83 -4.68
N THR A 187 11.41 -1.52 -3.87
CA THR A 187 11.34 -2.98 -3.88
C THR A 187 10.08 -3.41 -4.61
N ASP A 188 10.27 -4.04 -5.76
CA ASP A 188 9.18 -4.66 -6.51
C ASP A 188 9.00 -6.11 -6.05
N ILE A 189 7.77 -6.50 -5.78
CA ILE A 189 7.42 -7.86 -5.41
C ILE A 189 6.30 -8.39 -6.28
N THR A 190 6.46 -9.62 -6.74
CA THR A 190 5.41 -10.37 -7.42
C THR A 190 4.94 -11.51 -6.53
N VAL A 191 3.64 -11.52 -6.24
CA VAL A 191 2.99 -12.57 -5.46
C VAL A 191 2.26 -13.50 -6.43
N THR A 192 2.55 -14.80 -6.35
CA THR A 192 1.90 -15.80 -7.20
C THR A 192 0.79 -16.51 -6.44
N HIS A 193 -0.42 -16.42 -7.00
CA HIS A 193 -1.60 -17.12 -6.51
C HIS A 193 -1.82 -18.43 -7.27
N ARG A 194 -2.24 -19.45 -6.53
CA ARG A 194 -2.72 -20.72 -7.07
C ARG A 194 -4.23 -20.72 -6.97
N ALA A 195 -4.89 -20.20 -8.00
CA ALA A 195 -6.31 -19.94 -8.00
C ALA A 195 -6.87 -19.93 -9.42
N ALA A 196 -8.19 -19.95 -9.53
CA ALA A 196 -8.90 -19.72 -10.77
C ALA A 196 -10.23 -19.00 -10.53
N ALA A 197 -10.76 -18.38 -11.57
CA ALA A 197 -12.07 -17.77 -11.58
C ALA A 197 -13.13 -18.79 -12.04
N ILE A 198 -14.10 -19.04 -11.18
CA ILE A 198 -15.18 -19.99 -11.41
C ILE A 198 -16.49 -19.21 -11.51
N THR A 199 -17.25 -19.48 -12.58
CA THR A 199 -18.63 -19.00 -12.72
C THR A 199 -19.58 -20.14 -12.39
N LEU A 200 -20.46 -19.90 -11.41
CA LEU A 200 -21.45 -20.89 -10.97
C LEU A 200 -22.75 -20.69 -11.75
N LYS A 201 -23.35 -21.77 -12.20
CA LYS A 201 -24.62 -21.76 -12.93
C LYS A 201 -25.52 -22.91 -12.47
N LEU A 202 -26.76 -22.60 -12.11
CA LEU A 202 -27.79 -23.61 -11.92
C LEU A 202 -28.56 -23.71 -13.22
N VAL A 203 -28.59 -24.88 -13.83
CA VAL A 203 -29.23 -25.12 -15.15
C VAL A 203 -30.16 -26.32 -15.11
N SER A 204 -31.24 -26.27 -15.87
CA SER A 204 -32.15 -27.42 -16.02
C SER A 204 -31.50 -28.55 -16.80
N ASP A 205 -30.76 -28.19 -17.84
CA ASP A 205 -30.01 -29.10 -18.69
C ASP A 205 -28.59 -28.56 -18.95
N ARG A 206 -27.67 -29.45 -19.24
CA ARG A 206 -26.29 -29.07 -19.56
C ARG A 206 -26.24 -28.08 -20.72
N GLY A 207 -25.51 -26.98 -20.54
CA GLY A 207 -25.41 -25.90 -21.52
C GLY A 207 -26.65 -25.00 -21.60
N GLY A 208 -27.63 -25.21 -20.72
CA GLY A 208 -28.85 -24.42 -20.66
C GLY A 208 -28.63 -23.04 -20.02
N GLU A 209 -29.69 -22.25 -20.02
CA GLU A 209 -29.68 -20.95 -19.40
C GLU A 209 -29.58 -21.06 -17.86
N ALA A 210 -28.84 -20.16 -17.26
CA ALA A 210 -28.71 -20.09 -15.83
C ALA A 210 -29.98 -19.56 -15.16
N LEU A 211 -30.45 -20.28 -14.14
CA LEU A 211 -31.64 -19.91 -13.39
C LEU A 211 -31.38 -18.70 -12.49
N ALA A 212 -32.21 -17.69 -12.65
CA ALA A 212 -32.16 -16.49 -11.83
C ALA A 212 -32.53 -16.76 -10.35
N ASN A 213 -32.24 -15.81 -9.48
CA ASN A 213 -32.59 -15.85 -8.05
C ASN A 213 -32.07 -17.10 -7.32
N THR A 214 -30.90 -17.58 -7.72
CA THR A 214 -30.24 -18.71 -7.07
C THR A 214 -29.32 -18.19 -5.95
N ALA A 215 -29.48 -18.76 -4.75
CA ALA A 215 -28.55 -18.53 -3.64
C ALA A 215 -27.49 -19.63 -3.64
N TRP A 216 -26.23 -19.21 -3.59
CA TRP A 216 -25.07 -20.08 -3.69
C TRP A 216 -24.28 -20.15 -2.39
N SER A 217 -23.80 -21.34 -2.08
CA SER A 217 -22.78 -21.56 -1.08
C SER A 217 -21.70 -22.45 -1.66
N VAL A 218 -20.44 -22.02 -1.54
CA VAL A 218 -19.28 -22.82 -1.91
C VAL A 218 -18.61 -23.30 -0.63
N LEU A 219 -18.44 -24.61 -0.50
CA LEU A 219 -17.92 -25.26 0.69
C LEU A 219 -16.66 -26.06 0.36
N THR A 220 -15.78 -26.20 1.39
CA THR A 220 -14.75 -27.24 1.38
C THR A 220 -15.37 -28.63 1.49
N PRO A 221 -14.65 -29.70 1.16
CA PRO A 221 -15.13 -31.07 1.40
C PRO A 221 -15.50 -31.35 2.87
N GLY A 222 -14.83 -30.64 3.81
CA GLY A 222 -15.13 -30.74 5.25
C GLY A 222 -16.39 -29.97 5.70
N GLY A 223 -17.02 -29.20 4.83
CA GLY A 223 -18.25 -28.49 5.11
C GLY A 223 -18.09 -27.02 5.50
N ASP A 224 -16.86 -26.49 5.50
CA ASP A 224 -16.63 -25.08 5.78
C ASP A 224 -17.08 -24.19 4.62
N VAL A 225 -17.87 -23.17 4.93
CA VAL A 225 -18.34 -22.22 3.93
C VAL A 225 -17.23 -21.27 3.54
N ILE A 226 -16.85 -21.27 2.26
CA ILE A 226 -15.81 -20.40 1.71
C ILE A 226 -16.41 -19.11 1.15
N LYS A 227 -17.54 -19.21 0.46
CA LYS A 227 -18.19 -18.08 -0.20
C LYS A 227 -19.68 -18.29 -0.29
N GLU A 228 -20.43 -17.22 -0.06
CA GLU A 228 -21.86 -17.13 -0.36
C GLU A 228 -22.11 -16.06 -1.40
N SER A 229 -23.10 -16.26 -2.26
CA SER A 229 -23.43 -15.37 -3.35
C SER A 229 -24.90 -15.54 -3.76
N ILE A 230 -25.45 -14.54 -4.43
CA ILE A 230 -26.80 -14.61 -5.01
C ILE A 230 -26.72 -14.14 -6.45
N GLY A 231 -27.34 -14.86 -7.35
CA GLY A 231 -27.40 -14.50 -8.76
C GLY A 231 -27.47 -15.70 -9.69
N ALA A 232 -27.69 -15.44 -10.97
CA ALA A 232 -27.78 -16.49 -11.99
C ALA A 232 -26.40 -17.11 -12.29
N PHE A 233 -25.33 -16.28 -12.33
CA PHE A 233 -23.98 -16.72 -12.66
C PHE A 233 -22.91 -15.93 -11.92
N PRO A 234 -22.85 -16.05 -10.57
CA PRO A 234 -21.83 -15.38 -9.80
C PRO A 234 -20.44 -15.91 -10.18
N ARG A 235 -19.47 -14.98 -10.28
CA ARG A 235 -18.07 -15.28 -10.52
C ARG A 235 -17.32 -15.24 -9.18
N VAL A 236 -16.64 -16.32 -8.86
CA VAL A 236 -15.92 -16.49 -7.60
C VAL A 236 -14.47 -16.85 -7.90
N ILE A 237 -13.53 -16.17 -7.24
CA ILE A 237 -12.13 -16.57 -7.27
C ILE A 237 -11.90 -17.57 -6.14
N LEU A 238 -11.43 -18.76 -6.47
CA LEU A 238 -11.17 -19.83 -5.52
C LEU A 238 -9.73 -20.30 -5.61
N ALA A 239 -9.12 -20.53 -4.45
CA ALA A 239 -7.82 -21.21 -4.38
C ALA A 239 -7.91 -22.62 -4.98
N GLU A 240 -6.81 -23.11 -5.53
CA GLU A 240 -6.72 -24.49 -6.03
C GLU A 240 -7.14 -25.49 -4.94
N GLY A 241 -7.99 -26.43 -5.31
CA GLY A 241 -8.49 -27.43 -4.38
C GLY A 241 -9.82 -28.03 -4.81
N GLU A 242 -10.43 -28.79 -3.92
CA GLU A 242 -11.71 -29.45 -4.09
C GLU A 242 -12.78 -28.68 -3.31
N TYR A 243 -13.97 -28.56 -3.90
CA TYR A 243 -15.09 -27.80 -3.37
C TYR A 243 -16.42 -28.49 -3.68
N ARG A 244 -17.45 -28.04 -2.95
CA ARG A 244 -18.84 -28.37 -3.21
C ARG A 244 -19.64 -27.09 -3.38
N ALA A 245 -20.32 -26.95 -4.51
CA ALA A 245 -21.29 -25.88 -4.75
C ALA A 245 -22.67 -26.33 -4.34
N ILE A 246 -23.35 -25.52 -3.53
CA ILE A 246 -24.76 -25.70 -3.16
C ILE A 246 -25.55 -24.57 -3.76
N ALA A 247 -26.56 -24.90 -4.56
CA ALA A 247 -27.50 -23.96 -5.16
C ALA A 247 -28.87 -24.13 -4.54
N ARG A 248 -29.46 -23.03 -4.06
CA ARG A 248 -30.84 -22.99 -3.56
C ARG A 248 -31.67 -22.12 -4.48
N ASN A 249 -32.72 -22.70 -5.02
CA ASN A 249 -33.64 -22.03 -5.94
C ASN A 249 -35.06 -22.56 -5.71
N GLU A 250 -36.03 -21.66 -5.55
CA GLU A 250 -37.45 -21.98 -5.34
C GLU A 250 -37.69 -23.05 -4.25
N GLY A 251 -36.98 -22.95 -3.14
CA GLY A 251 -37.11 -23.86 -2.00
C GLY A 251 -36.44 -25.23 -2.19
N LYS A 252 -35.84 -25.49 -3.33
CA LYS A 252 -35.08 -26.69 -3.60
C LYS A 252 -33.59 -26.49 -3.47
N VAL A 253 -32.86 -27.56 -3.15
CA VAL A 253 -31.40 -27.56 -2.96
C VAL A 253 -30.79 -28.53 -3.94
N TYR A 254 -29.76 -28.06 -4.63
CA TYR A 254 -28.97 -28.83 -5.59
C TYR A 254 -27.52 -28.71 -5.27
N GLU A 255 -26.71 -29.71 -5.55
CA GLU A 255 -25.27 -29.66 -5.24
C GLU A 255 -24.43 -30.32 -6.33
N ARG A 256 -23.17 -29.89 -6.40
CA ARG A 256 -22.14 -30.50 -7.23
C ARG A 256 -20.78 -30.35 -6.60
N GLU A 257 -20.02 -31.43 -6.59
CA GLU A 257 -18.58 -31.39 -6.30
C GLU A 257 -17.80 -30.97 -7.54
N PHE A 258 -16.76 -30.17 -7.34
CA PHE A 258 -15.88 -29.72 -8.42
C PHE A 258 -14.46 -29.45 -7.90
N LYS A 259 -13.52 -29.41 -8.84
CA LYS A 259 -12.11 -29.13 -8.56
C LYS A 259 -11.67 -27.85 -9.26
N VAL A 260 -10.92 -27.02 -8.52
CA VAL A 260 -10.28 -25.83 -9.07
C VAL A 260 -8.82 -26.11 -9.34
N VAL A 261 -8.40 -25.86 -10.58
CA VAL A 261 -7.02 -26.00 -11.04
C VAL A 261 -6.47 -24.61 -11.34
N THR A 262 -5.27 -24.33 -10.87
CA THR A 262 -4.61 -23.03 -11.04
C THR A 262 -4.61 -22.59 -12.51
N GLY A 263 -5.10 -21.39 -12.77
CA GLY A 263 -5.12 -20.77 -14.10
C GLY A 263 -6.16 -21.33 -15.06
N VAL A 264 -6.97 -22.30 -14.64
CA VAL A 264 -8.04 -22.88 -15.46
C VAL A 264 -9.37 -22.28 -15.03
N ASP A 265 -9.72 -21.14 -15.61
CA ASP A 265 -11.01 -20.50 -15.41
C ASP A 265 -12.11 -21.31 -16.13
N GLY A 266 -13.32 -21.30 -15.58
CA GLY A 266 -14.41 -22.02 -16.21
C GLY A 266 -15.74 -21.92 -15.48
N ASP A 267 -16.72 -22.56 -16.06
CA ASP A 267 -18.08 -22.65 -15.54
C ASP A 267 -18.29 -23.95 -14.77
N VAL A 268 -18.97 -23.87 -13.66
CA VAL A 268 -19.48 -25.03 -12.90
C VAL A 268 -20.99 -25.01 -12.99
N GLU A 269 -21.53 -25.94 -13.76
CA GLU A 269 -22.98 -26.14 -13.91
C GLU A 269 -23.49 -27.12 -12.85
N VAL A 270 -24.45 -26.67 -12.06
CA VAL A 270 -25.22 -27.53 -11.15
C VAL A 270 -26.55 -27.82 -11.82
N LEU A 271 -26.93 -29.08 -11.85
CA LEU A 271 -28.18 -29.52 -12.51
C LEU A 271 -29.37 -29.44 -11.54
N ALA A 272 -30.45 -28.78 -11.96
CA ALA A 272 -31.68 -28.61 -11.20
C ALA A 272 -32.62 -29.84 -11.40
N ARG A 273 -32.16 -31.03 -10.99
CA ARG A 273 -32.91 -32.27 -11.07
C ARG A 273 -32.54 -33.27 -9.95
#